data_0fbaef62054c5889aca16cf69ff98e36
#
_entry.id   0fbaef62054c5889aca16cf69ff98e36
#
_cell.length_a   1.000
_cell.length_b   1.000
_cell.length_c   1.000
_cell.angle_alpha   90.00
_cell.angle_beta   90.00
_cell.angle_gamma   90.00
#
_symmetry.space_group_name_H-M   'P 1'
#
loop_
_entity.id
_entity.type
_entity.pdbx_description
1 polymer ?
#
loop_
_entity_poly.entity_id
_entity_poly.type
_entity_poly.pdbx_seq_one_letter_code
_entity_poly.pdbx_strand_id
1 'polypeptide(L)'
;HPDKFKLSNTPTVGAIFSCIGRNHVGIVIGWDGTNITIQEGNLDGKTNSFAEAKKDWHTVTYTLSQFVSICHGVEFAIPTN
;
A
#
# COMPACT_ATOMS: atom_id res chain seq x y z
N HIS A 1 13.15 5.06 8.95
CA HIS A 1 14.21 4.46 9.74
C HIS A 1 14.29 2.97 9.42
N PRO A 2 15.39 2.48 8.82
CA PRO A 2 15.39 1.11 8.30
C PRO A 2 15.21 0.03 9.37
N ASP A 3 15.54 0.32 10.61
CA ASP A 3 15.41 -0.63 11.70
C ASP A 3 13.97 -0.87 12.13
N LYS A 4 13.05 -0.04 11.66
CA LYS A 4 11.67 -0.08 12.13
C LYS A 4 10.71 -0.72 11.13
N PHE A 5 11.21 -1.11 9.97
CA PHE A 5 10.40 -1.71 8.93
C PHE A 5 11.10 -2.91 8.33
N LYS A 6 10.30 -3.88 7.94
CA LYS A 6 10.77 -5.02 7.18
C LYS A 6 10.06 -5.01 5.84
N LEU A 7 10.82 -5.10 4.75
CA LEU A 7 10.23 -5.17 3.42
C LEU A 7 9.82 -6.60 3.10
N SER A 8 8.68 -6.76 2.46
CA SER A 8 8.15 -8.08 2.13
C SER A 8 7.33 -8.00 0.84
N ASN A 9 7.19 -9.13 0.17
CA ASN A 9 6.28 -9.26 -0.95
C ASN A 9 4.91 -9.80 -0.52
N THR A 10 4.77 -10.14 0.74
CA THR A 10 3.53 -10.69 1.28
C THR A 10 2.82 -9.60 2.09
N PRO A 11 1.51 -9.38 1.84
CA PRO A 11 0.75 -8.38 2.59
C PRO A 11 0.62 -8.77 4.07
N THR A 12 0.53 -7.75 4.91
CA THR A 12 0.24 -7.90 6.33
C THR A 12 -0.60 -6.70 6.73
N VAL A 13 -1.64 -6.92 7.51
CA VAL A 13 -2.49 -5.82 7.99
C VAL A 13 -1.63 -4.85 8.79
N GLY A 14 -1.77 -3.56 8.48
CA GLY A 14 -0.96 -2.51 9.08
C GLY A 14 0.27 -2.14 8.27
N ALA A 15 0.62 -2.93 7.26
CA ALA A 15 1.77 -2.61 6.41
C ALA A 15 1.44 -1.45 5.47
N ILE A 16 2.47 -0.68 5.14
CA ILE A 16 2.38 0.35 4.11
C ILE A 16 2.79 -0.29 2.80
N PHE A 17 1.99 -0.12 1.75
CA PHE A 17 2.37 -0.62 0.44
C PHE A 17 2.85 0.51 -0.44
N SER A 18 3.73 0.16 -1.37
CA SER A 18 4.26 1.09 -2.35
C SER A 18 4.28 0.38 -3.70
N CYS A 19 3.63 0.97 -4.69
CA CYS A 19 3.66 0.44 -6.05
C CYS A 19 4.98 0.79 -6.70
N ILE A 20 5.66 -0.22 -7.26
CA ILE A 20 6.99 -0.03 -7.82
C ILE A 20 6.93 0.75 -9.13
N GLY A 21 5.97 0.42 -9.98
CA GLY A 21 5.85 1.03 -11.30
C GLY A 21 4.91 2.22 -11.38
N ARG A 22 4.38 2.67 -10.24
CA ARG A 22 3.44 3.78 -10.20
C ARG A 22 3.66 4.60 -8.94
N ASN A 23 3.29 5.86 -9.02
CA ASN A 23 3.33 6.73 -7.84
C ASN A 23 2.07 6.53 -7.01
N HIS A 24 2.02 5.43 -6.27
CA HIS A 24 0.82 4.99 -5.57
C HIS A 24 1.22 4.34 -4.25
N VAL A 25 0.57 4.73 -3.18
CA VAL A 25 0.91 4.30 -1.84
C VAL A 25 -0.35 4.18 -1.00
N GLY A 26 -0.32 3.37 0.03
CA GLY A 26 -1.43 3.23 0.94
C GLY A 26 -1.14 2.26 2.07
N ILE A 27 -2.20 1.80 2.71
CA ILE A 27 -2.12 0.93 3.89
C ILE A 27 -2.95 -0.32 3.66
N VAL A 28 -2.40 -1.47 4.04
CA VAL A 28 -3.12 -2.73 4.03
C VAL A 28 -4.02 -2.79 5.26
N ILE A 29 -5.32 -2.92 5.05
CA ILE A 29 -6.28 -3.01 6.15
C ILE A 29 -6.94 -4.39 6.27
N GLY A 30 -6.75 -5.26 5.28
CA GLY A 30 -7.26 -6.62 5.33
C GLY A 30 -6.46 -7.55 4.44
N TRP A 31 -6.31 -8.79 4.86
CA TRP A 31 -5.61 -9.82 4.09
C TRP A 31 -6.11 -11.19 4.54
N ASP A 32 -6.62 -11.99 3.61
CA ASP A 32 -7.15 -13.31 3.94
C ASP A 32 -6.38 -14.46 3.30
N GLY A 33 -5.22 -14.19 2.73
CA GLY A 33 -4.42 -15.19 2.04
C GLY A 33 -4.60 -15.17 0.53
N THR A 34 -5.64 -14.54 0.02
CA THR A 34 -5.92 -14.42 -1.40
C THR A 34 -6.27 -12.99 -1.77
N ASN A 35 -7.14 -12.37 -0.98
CA ASN A 35 -7.63 -11.01 -1.24
C ASN A 35 -7.00 -10.02 -0.28
N ILE A 36 -6.57 -8.89 -0.85
CA ILE A 36 -6.01 -7.79 -0.09
C ILE A 36 -7.00 -6.63 -0.11
N THR A 37 -7.26 -6.07 1.05
CA THR A 37 -8.08 -4.87 1.18
C THR A 37 -7.16 -3.73 1.62
N ILE A 38 -7.24 -2.65 0.89
CA ILE A 38 -6.33 -1.52 1.08
C ILE A 38 -7.10 -0.22 1.18
N GLN A 39 -6.47 0.74 1.85
CA GLN A 39 -6.85 2.15 1.72
C GLN A 39 -5.76 2.79 0.88
N GLU A 40 -6.15 3.43 -0.19
CA GLU A 40 -5.20 3.98 -1.15
C GLU A 40 -5.52 5.42 -1.51
N GLY A 41 -4.48 6.15 -1.85
CA GLY A 41 -4.57 7.49 -2.36
C GLY A 41 -3.54 7.69 -3.44
N ASN A 42 -3.66 8.80 -4.16
CA ASN A 42 -2.79 9.11 -5.27
C ASN A 42 -1.87 10.26 -4.92
N LEU A 43 -0.56 10.03 -5.05
CA LEU A 43 0.43 11.09 -4.87
C LEU A 43 0.78 11.63 -6.25
N ASP A 44 -0.09 12.43 -6.84
CA ASP A 44 0.01 12.82 -8.22
C ASP A 44 0.58 14.22 -8.44
N GLY A 45 1.22 14.77 -7.43
CA GLY A 45 1.79 16.10 -7.53
C GLY A 45 0.85 17.22 -7.15
N LYS A 46 -0.44 16.94 -7.09
CA LYS A 46 -1.42 17.90 -6.59
C LYS A 46 -1.54 17.85 -5.09
N THR A 47 -1.03 16.79 -4.51
CA THR A 47 -1.08 16.54 -3.08
C THR A 47 0.27 16.86 -2.49
N ASN A 48 0.31 17.83 -1.62
CA ASN A 48 1.57 18.32 -1.05
C ASN A 48 1.93 17.66 0.26
N SER A 49 1.02 16.87 0.82
CA SER A 49 1.26 16.27 2.12
C SER A 49 0.52 14.94 2.23
N PHE A 50 0.99 14.11 3.14
CA PHE A 50 0.32 12.86 3.45
C PHE A 50 -1.10 13.10 3.96
N ALA A 51 -1.29 14.18 4.74
CA ALA A 51 -2.59 14.50 5.29
C ALA A 51 -3.60 14.85 4.19
N GLU A 52 -3.18 15.54 3.13
CA GLU A 52 -4.05 15.82 2.01
C GLU A 52 -4.36 14.57 1.19
N ALA A 53 -3.35 13.73 0.96
CA ALA A 53 -3.54 12.47 0.26
C ALA A 53 -4.56 11.60 0.98
N LYS A 54 -4.51 11.60 2.30
CA LYS A 54 -5.40 10.79 3.12
C LYS A 54 -6.86 11.17 2.97
N LYS A 55 -7.16 12.42 2.66
CA LYS A 55 -8.55 12.86 2.48
C LYS A 55 -9.21 12.19 1.27
N ASP A 56 -8.41 11.83 0.28
CA ASP A 56 -8.92 11.24 -0.94
C ASP A 56 -8.78 9.72 -0.94
N TRP A 57 -8.34 9.13 0.17
CA TRP A 57 -8.14 7.70 0.26
C TRP A 57 -9.48 6.97 0.29
N HIS A 58 -9.53 5.88 -0.41
CA HIS A 58 -10.71 5.02 -0.47
C HIS A 58 -10.29 3.57 -0.26
N THR A 59 -11.26 2.74 0.08
CA THR A 59 -11.04 1.33 0.39
C THR A 59 -11.38 0.50 -0.85
N VAL A 60 -10.48 -0.40 -1.22
CA VAL A 60 -10.67 -1.28 -2.37
C VAL A 60 -10.16 -2.66 -2.01
N THR A 61 -10.79 -3.68 -2.57
CA THR A 61 -10.36 -5.08 -2.41
C THR A 61 -10.00 -5.64 -3.77
N TYR A 62 -8.83 -6.29 -3.84
CA TYR A 62 -8.35 -6.98 -5.04
C TYR A 62 -7.86 -8.37 -4.64
N THR A 63 -7.74 -9.29 -5.61
CA THR A 63 -6.83 -10.41 -5.37
C THR A 63 -5.41 -9.86 -5.35
N LEU A 64 -4.50 -10.53 -4.66
CA LEU A 64 -3.11 -10.07 -4.62
C LEU A 64 -2.52 -10.01 -6.03
N SER A 65 -2.83 -11.01 -6.85
CA SER A 65 -2.35 -11.06 -8.23
C SER A 65 -2.79 -9.85 -9.04
N GLN A 66 -4.06 -9.44 -8.91
CA GLN A 66 -4.57 -8.24 -9.56
C GLN A 66 -3.85 -6.99 -9.06
N PHE A 67 -3.65 -6.91 -7.76
CA PHE A 67 -3.03 -5.74 -7.15
C PHE A 67 -1.58 -5.58 -7.61
N VAL A 68 -0.82 -6.66 -7.62
CA VAL A 68 0.56 -6.64 -8.10
C VAL A 68 0.62 -6.19 -9.56
N SER A 69 -0.30 -6.67 -10.38
CA SER A 69 -0.37 -6.30 -11.79
C SER A 69 -0.67 -4.82 -11.98
N ILE A 70 -1.64 -4.30 -11.23
CA ILE A 70 -2.03 -2.88 -11.28
C ILE A 70 -0.87 -1.98 -10.86
N CYS A 71 -0.12 -2.40 -9.84
CA CYS A 71 1.00 -1.64 -9.31
C CYS A 71 2.28 -1.78 -10.13
N HIS A 72 2.33 -2.73 -11.06
CA HIS A 72 3.58 -3.11 -11.75
C HIS A 72 4.65 -3.49 -10.74
N GLY A 73 4.26 -4.32 -9.77
CA GLY A 73 5.10 -4.69 -8.65
C GLY A 73 4.76 -3.89 -7.40
N VAL A 74 4.83 -4.52 -6.25
CA VAL A 74 4.48 -3.87 -4.99
C VAL A 74 5.43 -4.33 -3.90
N GLU A 75 5.77 -3.42 -3.00
CA GLU A 75 6.49 -3.72 -1.78
C GLU A 75 5.64 -3.37 -0.58
N PHE A 76 5.75 -4.17 0.46
CA PHE A 76 5.07 -3.92 1.73
C PHE A 76 6.13 -3.63 2.79
N ALA A 77 5.97 -2.52 3.49
CA ALA A 77 6.82 -2.17 4.62
C ALA A 77 6.07 -2.51 5.90
N ILE A 78 6.54 -3.53 6.59
CA ILE A 78 5.89 -4.05 7.79
C ILE A 78 6.57 -3.44 9.01
N PRO A 79 5.83 -2.73 9.87
CA PRO A 79 6.43 -2.18 11.09
C PRO A 79 6.96 -3.30 11.99
N THR A 80 8.15 -3.10 12.54
CA THR A 80 8.79 -4.11 13.39
C THR A 80 9.09 -3.62 14.80
N ASN A 81 8.57 -2.52 15.21
CA ASN A 81 8.91 -1.87 16.47
C ASN A 81 10.26 -1.23 16.42
#